data_4906a29cd8fb5c13ca3d80b4c61e6970
#
_entry.id   4906a29cd8fb5c13ca3d80b4c61e6970
#
_cell.length_a   1.000
_cell.length_b   1.000
_cell.length_c   1.000
_cell.angle_alpha   90.00
_cell.angle_beta   90.00
_cell.angle_gamma   90.00
#
_symmetry.space_group_name_H-M   'P 1'
#
loop_
_entity.id
_entity.type
_entity.pdbx_description
1 polymer ?
#
loop_
_entity_poly.entity_id
_entity_poly.type
_entity_poly.pdbx_seq_one_letter_code
_entity_poly.pdbx_strand_id
1 'polypeptide(L)'
;MDLSTTIANVRFSTCLMNASGALCVTREELEALGRSRSGAIVTKSMTPAFRQGNPEPRYYSFPGGSINSMGLPNLGYPAYATIIPILRQFGKPIIASVAGLSPPDFLEAARAITAASPDLIEVNLSCPNIPGKPQIGYDVEASRALLLELKDIVTVPIGVKLPPYFDPVHHESAARMLQDVGVDFLSLINSVGNGLVVDPDEERVVIKPKGGFGGLGGAIIKPVALANVRAFWKLFDGRMPIIGTGGIVSGADVFEHILCGASAVQIGTALVDEGVGVFERLEKELGELLQRKGYASLMDCRGALQEL
;
A
#
# COMPACT_ATOMS: atom_id res chain seq x y z
N MET A 1 15.80 -14.23 -14.48
CA MET A 1 15.24 -12.84 -14.62
C MET A 1 15.45 -12.10 -13.31
N ASP A 2 16.05 -10.90 -13.35
CA ASP A 2 16.25 -10.09 -12.14
C ASP A 2 14.98 -9.24 -11.87
N LEU A 3 14.26 -9.57 -10.80
CA LEU A 3 13.08 -8.87 -10.32
C LEU A 3 13.39 -8.02 -9.06
N SER A 4 14.66 -7.92 -8.70
CA SER A 4 15.09 -7.11 -7.57
C SER A 4 14.87 -5.62 -7.83
N THR A 5 14.69 -4.87 -6.75
CA THR A 5 14.51 -3.41 -6.80
C THR A 5 15.10 -2.75 -5.58
N THR A 6 15.20 -1.42 -5.61
CA THR A 6 15.69 -0.62 -4.49
C THR A 6 14.71 0.53 -4.23
N ILE A 7 14.33 0.72 -2.98
CA ILE A 7 13.47 1.82 -2.52
C ILE A 7 14.17 2.48 -1.35
N ALA A 8 14.42 3.79 -1.42
CA ALA A 8 15.07 4.56 -0.35
C ALA A 8 16.35 3.88 0.19
N ASN A 9 17.21 3.40 -0.71
CA ASN A 9 18.46 2.67 -0.44
C ASN A 9 18.30 1.28 0.21
N VAL A 10 17.08 0.80 0.40
CA VAL A 10 16.81 -0.58 0.85
C VAL A 10 16.59 -1.47 -0.35
N ARG A 11 17.33 -2.59 -0.42
CA ARG A 11 17.23 -3.58 -1.52
C ARG A 11 16.17 -4.64 -1.21
N PHE A 12 15.37 -4.94 -2.21
CA PHE A 12 14.34 -5.99 -2.20
C PHE A 12 14.71 -7.07 -3.21
N SER A 13 14.58 -8.33 -2.84
CA SER A 13 14.90 -9.48 -3.72
C SER A 13 13.94 -9.64 -4.89
N THR A 14 12.72 -9.15 -4.75
CA THR A 14 11.70 -9.07 -5.80
C THR A 14 10.86 -7.82 -5.60
N CYS A 15 10.24 -7.33 -6.66
CA CYS A 15 9.36 -6.15 -6.62
C CYS A 15 7.98 -6.42 -5.99
N LEU A 16 7.67 -7.65 -5.60
CA LEU A 16 6.36 -8.06 -5.10
C LEU A 16 6.32 -8.03 -3.57
N MET A 17 5.31 -7.40 -2.98
CA MET A 17 5.10 -7.42 -1.53
C MET A 17 3.61 -7.34 -1.18
N ASN A 18 3.25 -7.63 0.06
CA ASN A 18 1.88 -7.48 0.53
C ASN A 18 1.50 -6.02 0.73
N ALA A 19 0.24 -5.66 0.52
CA ALA A 19 -0.31 -4.38 0.96
C ALA A 19 -0.55 -4.38 2.49
N SER A 20 -0.43 -3.21 3.13
CA SER A 20 -0.61 -3.02 4.59
C SER A 20 -2.04 -3.28 5.11
N GLY A 21 -2.91 -3.80 4.27
CA GLY A 21 -4.30 -4.17 4.59
C GLY A 21 -4.63 -5.66 4.43
N ALA A 22 -3.72 -6.48 3.88
CA ALA A 22 -3.97 -7.84 3.45
C ALA A 22 -3.06 -8.84 4.18
N LEU A 23 -3.63 -9.78 4.95
CA LEU A 23 -2.96 -10.87 5.66
C LEU A 23 -1.68 -10.43 6.39
N CYS A 24 -1.79 -9.37 7.22
CA CYS A 24 -0.63 -8.77 7.88
C CYS A 24 -0.94 -8.20 9.28
N VAL A 25 -2.04 -8.68 9.90
CA VAL A 25 -2.48 -8.23 11.23
C VAL A 25 -1.77 -8.99 12.32
N THR A 26 -1.76 -10.33 12.26
CA THR A 26 -1.23 -11.18 13.31
C THR A 26 0.24 -11.55 13.06
N ARG A 27 0.90 -12.04 14.10
CA ARG A 27 2.27 -12.55 13.98
C ARG A 27 2.34 -13.70 12.98
N GLU A 28 1.39 -14.61 13.03
CA GLU A 28 1.32 -15.79 12.15
C GLU A 28 1.21 -15.39 10.68
N GLU A 29 0.36 -14.39 10.38
CA GLU A 29 0.23 -13.83 9.03
C GLU A 29 1.55 -13.20 8.56
N LEU A 30 2.20 -12.40 9.40
CA LEU A 30 3.48 -11.76 9.09
C LEU A 30 4.62 -12.78 8.90
N GLU A 31 4.65 -13.84 9.72
CA GLU A 31 5.61 -14.94 9.53
C GLU A 31 5.33 -15.74 8.25
N ALA A 32 4.06 -15.92 7.85
CA ALA A 32 3.71 -16.55 6.58
C ALA A 32 4.23 -15.71 5.38
N LEU A 33 4.10 -14.38 5.44
CA LEU A 33 4.73 -13.48 4.47
C LEU A 33 6.26 -13.61 4.48
N GLY A 34 6.87 -13.73 5.66
CA GLY A 34 8.30 -13.96 5.81
C GLY A 34 8.77 -15.22 5.09
N ARG A 35 8.02 -16.32 5.18
CA ARG A 35 8.31 -17.61 4.53
C ARG A 35 7.98 -17.65 3.03
N SER A 36 7.19 -16.71 2.52
CA SER A 36 6.72 -16.69 1.14
C SER A 36 7.77 -16.18 0.14
N ARG A 37 7.39 -16.02 -1.13
CA ARG A 37 8.20 -15.37 -2.18
C ARG A 37 8.08 -13.84 -2.19
N SER A 38 7.41 -13.23 -1.20
CA SER A 38 7.36 -11.77 -1.04
C SER A 38 8.75 -11.17 -0.88
N GLY A 39 9.03 -10.02 -1.50
CA GLY A 39 10.29 -9.29 -1.38
C GLY A 39 10.43 -8.48 -0.10
N ALA A 40 9.34 -8.27 0.64
CA ALA A 40 9.29 -7.56 1.92
C ALA A 40 8.17 -8.09 2.80
N ILE A 41 8.18 -7.68 4.07
CA ILE A 41 7.08 -7.88 5.01
C ILE A 41 6.52 -6.49 5.36
N VAL A 42 5.28 -6.20 4.91
CA VAL A 42 4.60 -4.94 5.25
C VAL A 42 3.61 -5.22 6.37
N THR A 43 3.75 -4.53 7.50
CA THR A 43 2.83 -4.71 8.63
C THR A 43 1.46 -4.08 8.35
N LYS A 44 0.45 -4.49 9.10
CA LYS A 44 -0.80 -3.75 9.16
C LYS A 44 -0.54 -2.32 9.61
N SER A 45 -1.27 -1.36 9.02
CA SER A 45 -1.24 0.03 9.51
C SER A 45 -1.66 0.05 10.97
N MET A 46 -0.70 0.30 11.86
CA MET A 46 -0.88 0.27 13.30
C MET A 46 -1.31 1.62 13.86
N THR A 47 -2.07 1.57 14.93
CA THR A 47 -2.50 2.72 15.75
C THR A 47 -1.89 2.61 17.15
N PRO A 48 -1.97 3.65 18.02
CA PRO A 48 -1.46 3.57 19.38
C PRO A 48 -1.99 2.37 20.16
N ALA A 49 -3.29 2.10 20.10
CA ALA A 49 -3.93 1.01 20.81
C ALA A 49 -4.49 -0.05 19.85
N PHE A 50 -4.75 -1.25 20.39
CA PHE A 50 -5.53 -2.30 19.72
C PHE A 50 -6.86 -1.77 19.17
N ARG A 51 -7.20 -2.20 17.97
CA ARG A 51 -8.50 -1.92 17.35
C ARG A 51 -9.11 -3.18 16.76
N GLN A 52 -10.36 -3.45 17.13
CA GLN A 52 -11.14 -4.55 16.57
C GLN A 52 -11.57 -4.25 15.13
N GLY A 53 -11.66 -2.98 14.75
CA GLY A 53 -12.21 -2.53 13.47
C GLY A 53 -13.74 -2.40 13.51
N ASN A 54 -14.32 -2.24 12.33
CA ASN A 54 -15.78 -2.07 12.17
C ASN A 54 -16.53 -3.41 12.34
N PRO A 55 -17.86 -3.37 12.62
CA PRO A 55 -18.71 -4.58 12.70
C PRO A 55 -18.75 -5.38 11.39
N GLU A 56 -18.87 -6.69 11.51
CA GLU A 56 -19.05 -7.62 10.36
C GLU A 56 -20.51 -7.62 9.86
N PRO A 57 -20.74 -7.94 8.56
CA PRO A 57 -19.75 -8.12 7.51
C PRO A 57 -19.14 -6.78 7.06
N ARG A 58 -17.80 -6.71 7.01
CA ARG A 58 -17.03 -5.50 6.65
C ARG A 58 -16.13 -5.68 5.43
N TYR A 59 -16.15 -6.84 4.82
CA TYR A 59 -15.47 -7.21 3.58
C TYR A 59 -16.39 -8.09 2.72
N TYR A 60 -16.40 -7.84 1.42
CA TYR A 60 -17.11 -8.68 0.46
C TYR A 60 -16.33 -8.72 -0.85
N SER A 61 -16.13 -9.95 -1.38
CA SER A 61 -15.51 -10.17 -2.69
C SER A 61 -16.59 -10.42 -3.74
N PHE A 62 -16.40 -9.88 -4.93
CA PHE A 62 -17.28 -10.04 -6.07
C PHE A 62 -16.46 -10.20 -7.36
N PRO A 63 -17.02 -10.67 -8.49
CA PRO A 63 -16.26 -10.84 -9.72
C PRO A 63 -15.52 -9.57 -10.14
N GLY A 64 -14.17 -9.65 -10.16
CA GLY A 64 -13.28 -8.55 -10.54
C GLY A 64 -12.95 -7.56 -9.43
N GLY A 65 -13.50 -7.71 -8.21
CA GLY A 65 -13.18 -6.75 -7.16
C GLY A 65 -13.58 -7.16 -5.75
N SER A 66 -13.35 -6.23 -4.85
CA SER A 66 -13.79 -6.32 -3.45
C SER A 66 -14.25 -4.97 -2.95
N ILE A 67 -15.11 -4.98 -1.92
CA ILE A 67 -15.45 -3.79 -1.14
C ILE A 67 -15.13 -4.06 0.32
N ASN A 68 -14.57 -3.06 0.99
CA ASN A 68 -14.24 -3.18 2.41
C ASN A 68 -14.51 -1.89 3.19
N SER A 69 -14.87 -2.07 4.46
CA SER A 69 -14.96 -1.00 5.44
C SER A 69 -14.39 -1.50 6.76
N MET A 70 -13.07 -1.80 6.76
CA MET A 70 -12.40 -2.52 7.85
C MET A 70 -12.34 -1.76 9.16
N GLY A 71 -12.18 -0.41 9.16
CA GLY A 71 -12.08 0.41 10.37
C GLY A 71 -10.74 0.28 11.10
N LEU A 72 -9.65 -0.01 10.37
CA LEU A 72 -8.29 -0.18 10.91
C LEU A 72 -8.15 -1.27 12.00
N PRO A 73 -8.61 -2.52 11.79
CA PRO A 73 -8.32 -3.58 12.76
C PRO A 73 -6.79 -3.79 12.85
N ASN A 74 -6.22 -3.72 14.05
CA ASN A 74 -4.79 -3.92 14.27
C ASN A 74 -4.50 -4.18 15.74
N LEU A 75 -3.31 -4.72 16.05
CA LEU A 75 -2.92 -5.10 17.40
C LEU A 75 -2.44 -3.92 18.29
N GLY A 76 -2.30 -2.72 17.73
CA GLY A 76 -1.62 -1.61 18.35
C GLY A 76 -0.09 -1.68 18.20
N TYR A 77 0.60 -0.52 18.20
CA TYR A 77 2.06 -0.52 18.01
C TYR A 77 2.83 -1.34 19.06
N PRO A 78 2.39 -1.46 20.34
CA PRO A 78 3.15 -2.25 21.32
C PRO A 78 3.35 -3.70 20.90
N ALA A 79 2.33 -4.31 20.28
CA ALA A 79 2.44 -5.68 19.77
C ALA A 79 3.39 -5.75 18.56
N TYR A 80 3.29 -4.83 17.60
CA TYR A 80 4.19 -4.81 16.45
C TYR A 80 5.63 -4.50 16.82
N ALA A 81 5.88 -3.70 17.85
CA ALA A 81 7.22 -3.46 18.37
C ALA A 81 7.91 -4.73 18.88
N THR A 82 7.16 -5.71 19.37
CA THR A 82 7.69 -7.02 19.76
C THR A 82 7.79 -7.99 18.59
N ILE A 83 6.91 -7.87 17.58
CA ILE A 83 6.87 -8.75 16.40
C ILE A 83 8.00 -8.42 15.41
N ILE A 84 8.25 -7.13 15.12
CA ILE A 84 9.24 -6.70 14.10
C ILE A 84 10.62 -7.32 14.31
N PRO A 85 11.22 -7.33 15.53
CA PRO A 85 12.51 -7.98 15.74
C PRO A 85 12.49 -9.48 15.41
N ILE A 86 11.39 -10.16 15.67
CA ILE A 86 11.23 -11.59 15.36
C ILE A 86 11.23 -11.83 13.85
N LEU A 87 10.62 -10.92 13.08
CA LEU A 87 10.55 -11.04 11.61
C LEU A 87 11.91 -10.91 10.92
N ARG A 88 12.95 -10.37 11.59
CA ARG A 88 14.32 -10.29 11.07
C ARG A 88 14.90 -11.66 10.68
N GLN A 89 14.44 -12.74 11.33
CA GLN A 89 14.88 -14.11 11.00
C GLN A 89 14.66 -14.50 9.52
N PHE A 90 13.74 -13.83 8.81
CA PHE A 90 13.44 -14.13 7.41
C PHE A 90 14.37 -13.43 6.41
N GLY A 91 15.25 -12.52 6.87
CA GLY A 91 16.22 -11.81 6.03
C GLY A 91 15.60 -10.89 4.98
N LYS A 92 14.35 -10.47 5.18
CA LYS A 92 13.61 -9.57 4.28
C LYS A 92 13.49 -8.17 4.88
N PRO A 93 13.46 -7.11 4.04
CA PRO A 93 13.08 -5.79 4.49
C PRO A 93 11.71 -5.77 5.16
N ILE A 94 11.58 -4.98 6.22
CA ILE A 94 10.34 -4.80 6.97
C ILE A 94 9.88 -3.36 6.79
N ILE A 95 8.67 -3.19 6.25
CA ILE A 95 8.01 -1.89 6.12
C ILE A 95 6.94 -1.80 7.22
N ALA A 96 7.15 -0.93 8.19
CA ALA A 96 6.18 -0.69 9.25
C ALA A 96 5.16 0.35 8.79
N SER A 97 3.89 -0.06 8.63
CA SER A 97 2.82 0.86 8.25
C SER A 97 2.19 1.48 9.49
N VAL A 98 2.09 2.81 9.53
CA VAL A 98 1.49 3.57 10.65
C VAL A 98 0.26 4.34 10.20
N ALA A 99 -0.73 4.43 11.09
CA ALA A 99 -1.94 5.19 10.90
C ALA A 99 -2.38 5.84 12.23
N GLY A 100 -3.25 6.82 12.16
CA GLY A 100 -3.84 7.47 13.32
C GLY A 100 -5.27 7.96 13.06
N LEU A 101 -5.98 8.27 14.12
CA LEU A 101 -7.28 8.97 14.10
C LEU A 101 -7.11 10.47 14.26
N SER A 102 -5.92 10.89 14.69
CA SER A 102 -5.49 12.28 14.90
C SER A 102 -3.99 12.40 14.63
N PRO A 103 -3.44 13.60 14.37
CA PRO A 103 -1.99 13.76 14.21
C PRO A 103 -1.17 13.21 15.39
N PRO A 104 -1.51 13.42 16.67
CA PRO A 104 -0.79 12.80 17.79
C PRO A 104 -0.70 11.29 17.74
N ASP A 105 -1.74 10.58 17.23
CA ASP A 105 -1.73 9.12 17.11
C ASP A 105 -0.63 8.65 16.13
N PHE A 106 -0.47 9.36 15.01
CA PHE A 106 0.60 9.07 14.04
C PHE A 106 1.98 9.26 14.64
N LEU A 107 2.19 10.38 15.37
CA LEU A 107 3.46 10.71 15.99
C LEU A 107 3.84 9.69 17.08
N GLU A 108 2.88 9.32 17.92
CA GLU A 108 3.07 8.31 18.96
C GLU A 108 3.47 6.96 18.36
N ALA A 109 2.67 6.45 17.39
CA ALA A 109 2.92 5.16 16.76
C ALA A 109 4.25 5.15 15.98
N ALA A 110 4.54 6.21 15.21
CA ALA A 110 5.78 6.31 14.44
C ALA A 110 7.03 6.37 15.33
N ARG A 111 6.99 7.16 16.40
CA ARG A 111 8.09 7.26 17.37
C ARG A 111 8.38 5.91 18.02
N ALA A 112 7.33 5.24 18.48
CA ALA A 112 7.46 3.97 19.18
C ALA A 112 7.96 2.86 18.25
N ILE A 113 7.44 2.79 17.00
CA ILE A 113 7.82 1.72 16.09
C ILE A 113 9.21 1.93 15.47
N THR A 114 9.69 3.16 15.38
CA THR A 114 11.06 3.46 14.96
C THR A 114 12.09 2.77 15.88
N ALA A 115 11.80 2.67 17.19
CA ALA A 115 12.67 1.97 18.14
C ALA A 115 12.75 0.44 17.88
N ALA A 116 11.78 -0.16 17.21
CA ALA A 116 11.83 -1.56 16.77
C ALA A 116 12.68 -1.76 15.50
N SER A 117 13.23 -0.67 14.96
CA SER A 117 14.14 -0.63 13.81
C SER A 117 13.59 -1.32 12.56
N PRO A 118 12.39 -0.96 12.04
CA PRO A 118 12.01 -1.39 10.70
C PRO A 118 12.97 -0.81 9.66
N ASP A 119 12.97 -1.34 8.44
CA ASP A 119 13.81 -0.79 7.37
C ASP A 119 13.21 0.48 6.75
N LEU A 120 11.87 0.55 6.68
CA LEU A 120 11.11 1.69 6.16
C LEU A 120 9.85 1.90 7.01
N ILE A 121 9.33 3.13 7.02
CA ILE A 121 8.00 3.45 7.56
C ILE A 121 7.08 3.91 6.42
N GLU A 122 5.90 3.30 6.30
CA GLU A 122 4.80 3.73 5.42
C GLU A 122 3.75 4.48 6.25
N VAL A 123 3.60 5.79 6.03
CA VAL A 123 2.56 6.61 6.67
C VAL A 123 1.28 6.53 5.86
N ASN A 124 0.24 5.92 6.41
CA ASN A 124 -1.04 5.73 5.74
C ASN A 124 -1.96 6.93 5.94
N LEU A 125 -1.94 7.90 5.01
CA LEU A 125 -2.81 9.10 5.02
C LEU A 125 -4.20 8.86 4.43
N SER A 126 -4.53 7.64 4.03
CA SER A 126 -5.64 7.37 3.12
C SER A 126 -6.58 6.27 3.58
N CYS A 127 -6.84 6.13 4.89
CA CYS A 127 -7.85 5.18 5.35
C CYS A 127 -9.27 5.75 5.16
N PRO A 128 -10.08 5.25 4.19
CA PRO A 128 -11.42 5.78 3.92
C PRO A 128 -12.48 5.29 4.92
N ASN A 129 -12.11 4.37 5.81
CA ASN A 129 -13.04 3.51 6.53
C ASN A 129 -13.19 3.88 8.02
N ILE A 130 -12.82 5.11 8.40
CA ILE A 130 -12.99 5.62 9.76
C ILE A 130 -14.25 6.51 9.79
N PRO A 131 -15.31 6.12 10.49
CA PRO A 131 -16.53 6.93 10.58
C PRO A 131 -16.24 8.34 11.14
N GLY A 132 -16.82 9.35 10.50
CA GLY A 132 -16.72 10.74 10.95
C GLY A 132 -15.35 11.40 10.79
N LYS A 133 -14.38 10.74 10.14
CA LYS A 133 -13.06 11.29 9.87
C LYS A 133 -12.78 11.38 8.36
N PRO A 134 -12.37 12.54 7.84
CA PRO A 134 -11.91 12.67 6.45
C PRO A 134 -10.57 11.95 6.28
N GLN A 135 -10.26 11.60 5.04
CA GLN A 135 -8.93 11.11 4.70
C GLN A 135 -7.97 12.31 4.69
N ILE A 136 -6.98 12.29 5.58
CA ILE A 136 -6.02 13.39 5.72
C ILE A 136 -5.22 13.62 4.42
N GLY A 137 -5.02 12.59 3.60
CA GLY A 137 -4.32 12.70 2.32
C GLY A 137 -4.98 13.61 1.28
N TYR A 138 -6.24 14.03 1.48
CA TYR A 138 -6.89 15.05 0.67
C TYR A 138 -6.73 16.47 1.23
N ASP A 139 -6.22 16.63 2.43
CA ASP A 139 -5.89 17.92 3.04
C ASP A 139 -4.37 18.13 2.95
N VAL A 140 -3.95 18.94 1.99
CA VAL A 140 -2.52 19.18 1.68
C VAL A 140 -1.82 19.82 2.88
N GLU A 141 -2.42 20.78 3.54
CA GLU A 141 -1.82 21.50 4.68
C GLU A 141 -1.73 20.62 5.92
N ALA A 142 -2.80 19.88 6.23
CA ALA A 142 -2.77 18.93 7.35
C ALA A 142 -1.76 17.81 7.10
N SER A 143 -1.67 17.30 5.85
CA SER A 143 -0.66 16.31 5.46
C SER A 143 0.76 16.85 5.58
N ARG A 144 1.02 18.08 5.12
CA ARG A 144 2.32 18.77 5.23
C ARG A 144 2.74 18.87 6.69
N ALA A 145 1.87 19.43 7.54
CA ALA A 145 2.17 19.64 8.96
C ALA A 145 2.54 18.31 9.66
N LEU A 146 1.71 17.28 9.48
CA LEU A 146 1.96 15.97 10.06
C LEU A 146 3.28 15.34 9.57
N LEU A 147 3.54 15.40 8.26
CA LEU A 147 4.73 14.77 7.68
C LEU A 147 6.03 15.47 8.11
N LEU A 148 6.03 16.79 8.28
CA LEU A 148 7.18 17.53 8.82
C LEU A 148 7.49 17.08 10.25
N GLU A 149 6.47 17.01 11.13
CA GLU A 149 6.66 16.51 12.50
C GLU A 149 7.15 15.05 12.52
N LEU A 150 6.67 14.19 11.61
CA LEU A 150 7.15 12.81 11.49
C LEU A 150 8.61 12.75 11.04
N LYS A 151 9.04 13.59 10.11
CA LYS A 151 10.45 13.65 9.65
C LYS A 151 11.41 14.03 10.79
N ASP A 152 10.96 14.81 11.76
CA ASP A 152 11.78 15.21 12.92
C ASP A 152 11.98 14.07 13.92
N ILE A 153 11.10 13.08 13.97
CA ILE A 153 11.11 12.02 14.99
C ILE A 153 11.48 10.64 14.48
N VAL A 154 11.38 10.40 13.17
CA VAL A 154 11.65 9.10 12.53
C VAL A 154 13.05 9.11 11.94
N THR A 155 13.84 8.08 12.24
CA THR A 155 15.24 7.98 11.80
C THR A 155 15.47 7.04 10.63
N VAL A 156 14.41 6.37 10.14
CA VAL A 156 14.43 5.51 8.96
C VAL A 156 13.69 6.20 7.81
N PRO A 157 13.88 5.79 6.54
CA PRO A 157 13.17 6.42 5.42
C PRO A 157 11.65 6.35 5.57
N ILE A 158 10.98 7.46 5.25
CA ILE A 158 9.53 7.64 5.34
C ILE A 158 8.90 7.67 3.96
N GLY A 159 7.97 6.76 3.71
CA GLY A 159 7.05 6.83 2.58
C GLY A 159 5.63 7.14 2.98
N VAL A 160 4.84 7.54 2.01
CA VAL A 160 3.45 7.94 2.22
C VAL A 160 2.51 7.10 1.34
N LYS A 161 1.51 6.48 1.97
CA LYS A 161 0.42 5.83 1.24
C LYS A 161 -0.73 6.79 1.05
N LEU A 162 -1.02 7.10 -0.21
CA LEU A 162 -1.99 8.11 -0.60
C LEU A 162 -3.34 7.51 -1.05
N PRO A 163 -4.44 8.28 -0.91
CA PRO A 163 -5.68 7.97 -1.58
C PRO A 163 -5.53 8.14 -3.10
N PRO A 164 -6.47 7.63 -3.91
CA PRO A 164 -6.51 7.95 -5.33
C PRO A 164 -6.87 9.43 -5.52
N TYR A 165 -6.13 10.12 -6.40
CA TYR A 165 -6.51 11.43 -6.90
C TYR A 165 -7.11 11.29 -8.29
N PHE A 166 -8.08 12.14 -8.61
CA PHE A 166 -8.86 12.08 -9.86
C PHE A 166 -8.72 13.34 -10.73
N ASP A 167 -8.15 14.40 -10.16
CA ASP A 167 -7.95 15.68 -10.84
C ASP A 167 -6.44 16.00 -10.91
N PRO A 168 -5.91 16.39 -12.10
CA PRO A 168 -4.51 16.78 -12.24
C PRO A 168 -4.04 17.85 -11.26
N VAL A 169 -4.89 18.83 -10.92
CA VAL A 169 -4.57 19.89 -9.95
C VAL A 169 -4.28 19.30 -8.56
N HIS A 170 -5.02 18.28 -8.17
CA HIS A 170 -4.79 17.61 -6.89
C HIS A 170 -3.48 16.78 -6.92
N HIS A 171 -3.15 16.13 -8.03
CA HIS A 171 -1.87 15.45 -8.20
C HIS A 171 -0.69 16.45 -8.06
N GLU A 172 -0.76 17.59 -8.74
CA GLU A 172 0.27 18.63 -8.69
C GLU A 172 0.45 19.20 -7.28
N SER A 173 -0.67 19.52 -6.60
CA SER A 173 -0.64 20.06 -5.25
C SER A 173 -0.04 19.08 -4.26
N ALA A 174 -0.45 17.81 -4.32
CA ALA A 174 0.10 16.76 -3.48
C ALA A 174 1.59 16.50 -3.80
N ALA A 175 1.97 16.42 -5.08
CA ALA A 175 3.36 16.19 -5.47
C ALA A 175 4.28 17.31 -4.98
N ARG A 176 3.87 18.58 -5.13
CA ARG A 176 4.63 19.75 -4.64
C ARG A 176 4.81 19.68 -3.12
N MET A 177 3.75 19.42 -2.38
CA MET A 177 3.82 19.28 -0.92
C MET A 177 4.78 18.14 -0.52
N LEU A 178 4.72 16.98 -1.16
CA LEU A 178 5.57 15.83 -0.86
C LEU A 178 7.05 16.08 -1.22
N GLN A 179 7.32 16.84 -2.31
CA GLN A 179 8.65 17.30 -2.67
C GLN A 179 9.23 18.23 -1.60
N ASP A 180 8.43 19.21 -1.16
CA ASP A 180 8.85 20.19 -0.14
C ASP A 180 9.14 19.52 1.23
N VAL A 181 8.35 18.53 1.60
CA VAL A 181 8.57 17.73 2.83
C VAL A 181 9.79 16.82 2.69
N GLY A 182 10.10 16.35 1.49
CA GLY A 182 11.20 15.43 1.22
C GLY A 182 10.93 14.01 1.72
N VAL A 183 9.77 13.44 1.36
CA VAL A 183 9.47 12.02 1.61
C VAL A 183 10.34 11.12 0.73
N ASP A 184 10.60 9.89 1.17
CA ASP A 184 11.58 9.01 0.54
C ASP A 184 10.96 8.04 -0.49
N PHE A 185 9.66 7.74 -0.40
CA PHE A 185 8.91 6.94 -1.37
C PHE A 185 7.40 7.15 -1.26
N LEU A 186 6.65 6.69 -2.26
CA LEU A 186 5.18 6.73 -2.28
C LEU A 186 4.59 5.33 -2.43
N SER A 187 3.44 5.07 -1.81
CA SER A 187 2.57 3.91 -2.09
C SER A 187 1.25 4.41 -2.70
N LEU A 188 0.97 4.02 -3.94
CA LEU A 188 -0.16 4.49 -4.75
C LEU A 188 -0.91 3.30 -5.36
N ILE A 189 -2.16 3.15 -5.06
CA ILE A 189 -3.11 3.91 -4.27
C ILE A 189 -3.70 3.06 -3.11
N ASN A 190 -4.34 3.69 -2.13
CA ASN A 190 -5.26 2.96 -1.24
C ASN A 190 -6.56 2.63 -2.00
N SER A 191 -7.48 1.92 -1.39
CA SER A 191 -8.78 1.58 -1.98
C SER A 191 -9.54 2.84 -2.42
N VAL A 192 -10.29 2.72 -3.52
CA VAL A 192 -11.15 3.80 -4.04
C VAL A 192 -12.37 3.94 -3.11
N GLY A 193 -12.45 5.05 -2.40
CA GLY A 193 -13.46 5.29 -1.38
C GLY A 193 -14.86 5.51 -1.92
N ASN A 194 -15.87 5.42 -1.03
CA ASN A 194 -17.28 5.63 -1.30
C ASN A 194 -17.91 4.70 -2.37
N GLY A 195 -17.33 3.51 -2.56
CA GLY A 195 -17.97 2.47 -3.34
C GLY A 195 -19.20 1.90 -2.62
N LEU A 196 -20.15 1.39 -3.38
CA LEU A 196 -21.32 0.68 -2.90
C LEU A 196 -21.54 -0.58 -3.76
N VAL A 197 -21.81 -1.70 -3.12
CA VAL A 197 -22.19 -2.95 -3.79
C VAL A 197 -23.53 -3.39 -3.23
N VAL A 198 -24.47 -3.69 -4.14
CA VAL A 198 -25.82 -4.10 -3.80
C VAL A 198 -26.01 -5.56 -4.18
N ASP A 199 -26.62 -6.32 -3.31
CA ASP A 199 -27.17 -7.64 -3.57
C ASP A 199 -28.60 -7.44 -4.14
N PRO A 200 -28.84 -7.67 -5.44
CA PRO A 200 -30.14 -7.41 -6.04
C PRO A 200 -31.22 -8.41 -5.63
N ASP A 201 -30.82 -9.62 -5.22
CA ASP A 201 -31.79 -10.64 -4.83
C ASP A 201 -32.35 -10.38 -3.42
N GLU A 202 -31.52 -9.85 -2.55
CA GLU A 202 -31.86 -9.51 -1.17
C GLU A 202 -32.20 -8.01 -0.98
N GLU A 203 -32.13 -7.22 -2.04
CA GLU A 203 -32.36 -5.75 -2.05
C GLU A 203 -31.63 -5.01 -0.94
N ARG A 204 -30.35 -5.41 -0.67
CA ARG A 204 -29.55 -4.87 0.44
C ARG A 204 -28.08 -4.65 0.08
N VAL A 205 -27.40 -3.90 0.94
CA VAL A 205 -25.95 -3.73 0.87
C VAL A 205 -25.22 -4.98 1.36
N VAL A 206 -24.02 -5.25 0.79
CA VAL A 206 -23.24 -6.47 1.10
C VAL A 206 -22.32 -6.33 2.31
N ILE A 207 -22.04 -5.10 2.78
CA ILE A 207 -21.28 -4.82 3.99
C ILE A 207 -22.07 -3.91 4.94
N LYS A 208 -21.87 -4.10 6.24
CA LYS A 208 -22.64 -3.40 7.29
C LYS A 208 -22.19 -1.98 7.59
N PRO A 209 -20.86 -1.68 7.72
CA PRO A 209 -20.41 -0.39 8.17
C PRO A 209 -20.80 0.75 7.22
N LYS A 210 -21.00 1.95 7.75
CA LYS A 210 -21.26 3.17 6.97
C LYS A 210 -22.45 3.05 6.01
N GLY A 211 -23.47 2.24 6.35
CA GLY A 211 -24.63 2.01 5.48
C GLY A 211 -24.28 1.30 4.16
N GLY A 212 -23.23 0.46 4.15
CA GLY A 212 -22.79 -0.26 2.96
C GLY A 212 -21.69 0.42 2.15
N PHE A 213 -21.31 1.66 2.51
CA PHE A 213 -20.23 2.36 1.80
C PHE A 213 -18.85 1.86 2.26
N GLY A 214 -17.96 1.60 1.28
CA GLY A 214 -16.62 1.11 1.55
C GLY A 214 -15.60 1.53 0.51
N GLY A 215 -14.37 1.07 0.70
CA GLY A 215 -13.29 1.21 -0.27
C GLY A 215 -13.31 0.03 -1.25
N LEU A 216 -13.25 0.32 -2.55
CA LEU A 216 -13.14 -0.67 -3.60
C LEU A 216 -11.69 -1.10 -3.81
N GLY A 217 -11.48 -2.39 -4.09
CA GLY A 217 -10.19 -3.01 -4.42
C GLY A 217 -10.36 -4.03 -5.56
N GLY A 218 -9.26 -4.72 -5.91
CA GLY A 218 -9.25 -5.73 -6.96
C GLY A 218 -9.11 -5.15 -8.37
N ALA A 219 -9.31 -5.97 -9.41
CA ALA A 219 -9.03 -5.63 -10.80
C ALA A 219 -9.75 -4.36 -11.29
N ILE A 220 -10.95 -4.10 -10.78
CA ILE A 220 -11.77 -2.94 -11.18
C ILE A 220 -11.11 -1.58 -10.94
N ILE A 221 -10.18 -1.47 -9.98
CA ILE A 221 -9.51 -0.19 -9.67
C ILE A 221 -8.17 -0.02 -10.41
N LYS A 222 -7.73 -1.00 -11.20
CA LYS A 222 -6.43 -0.95 -11.90
C LYS A 222 -6.25 0.32 -12.75
N PRO A 223 -7.22 0.75 -13.57
CA PRO A 223 -7.04 1.96 -14.38
C PRO A 223 -6.78 3.21 -13.54
N VAL A 224 -7.45 3.34 -12.39
CA VAL A 224 -7.24 4.46 -11.46
C VAL A 224 -5.86 4.37 -10.81
N ALA A 225 -5.43 3.17 -10.41
CA ALA A 225 -4.11 2.97 -9.82
C ALA A 225 -2.98 3.31 -10.79
N LEU A 226 -3.05 2.80 -12.04
CA LEU A 226 -2.07 3.09 -13.09
C LEU A 226 -1.98 4.58 -13.41
N ALA A 227 -3.14 5.28 -13.50
CA ALA A 227 -3.18 6.71 -13.74
C ALA A 227 -2.47 7.50 -12.64
N ASN A 228 -2.72 7.15 -11.36
CA ASN A 228 -2.04 7.78 -10.23
C ASN A 228 -0.53 7.50 -10.24
N VAL A 229 -0.10 6.25 -10.43
CA VAL A 229 1.32 5.90 -10.53
C VAL A 229 1.99 6.72 -11.64
N ARG A 230 1.38 6.77 -12.84
CA ARG A 230 1.94 7.49 -13.99
C ARG A 230 2.00 9.00 -13.75
N ALA A 231 0.96 9.59 -13.16
CA ALA A 231 0.91 11.03 -12.86
C ALA A 231 2.02 11.43 -11.88
N PHE A 232 2.14 10.75 -10.76
CA PHE A 232 3.20 11.02 -9.79
C PHE A 232 4.60 10.73 -10.35
N TRP A 233 4.77 9.65 -11.12
CA TRP A 233 6.05 9.37 -11.77
C TRP A 233 6.51 10.51 -12.68
N LYS A 234 5.59 11.10 -13.49
CA LYS A 234 5.88 12.27 -14.32
C LYS A 234 6.20 13.51 -13.48
N LEU A 235 5.40 13.80 -12.45
CA LEU A 235 5.58 14.99 -11.59
C LEU A 235 6.89 14.96 -10.78
N PHE A 236 7.44 13.77 -10.53
CA PHE A 236 8.74 13.60 -9.87
C PHE A 236 9.90 13.32 -10.85
N ASP A 237 9.70 13.46 -12.17
CA ASP A 237 10.71 13.17 -13.21
C ASP A 237 11.33 11.77 -13.07
N GLY A 238 10.54 10.79 -12.67
CA GLY A 238 10.98 9.39 -12.43
C GLY A 238 11.90 9.17 -11.23
N ARG A 239 12.23 10.21 -10.47
CA ARG A 239 13.19 10.14 -9.36
C ARG A 239 12.61 9.55 -8.07
N MET A 240 11.31 9.77 -7.82
CA MET A 240 10.63 9.24 -6.64
C MET A 240 10.39 7.73 -6.78
N PRO A 241 10.84 6.89 -5.84
CA PRO A 241 10.43 5.49 -5.79
C PRO A 241 8.92 5.40 -5.51
N ILE A 242 8.20 4.64 -6.34
CA ILE A 242 6.75 4.44 -6.20
C ILE A 242 6.46 2.95 -6.03
N ILE A 243 5.70 2.61 -5.02
CA ILE A 243 5.11 1.28 -4.83
C ILE A 243 3.69 1.32 -5.39
N GLY A 244 3.46 0.64 -6.53
CA GLY A 244 2.15 0.58 -7.16
C GLY A 244 1.21 -0.37 -6.41
N THR A 245 -0.01 0.05 -6.16
CA THR A 245 -1.02 -0.75 -5.45
C THR A 245 -2.39 -0.55 -6.09
N GLY A 246 -3.07 -1.64 -6.41
CA GLY A 246 -4.43 -1.62 -6.94
C GLY A 246 -4.58 -2.33 -8.28
N GLY A 247 -5.46 -3.32 -8.30
CA GLY A 247 -5.82 -4.05 -9.50
C GLY A 247 -4.83 -5.10 -9.98
N ILE A 248 -3.91 -5.53 -9.13
CA ILE A 248 -2.88 -6.51 -9.49
C ILE A 248 -3.41 -7.92 -9.20
N VAL A 249 -3.68 -8.66 -10.25
CA VAL A 249 -4.15 -10.06 -10.22
C VAL A 249 -3.33 -10.99 -11.12
N SER A 250 -2.44 -10.43 -11.96
CA SER A 250 -1.56 -11.19 -12.87
C SER A 250 -0.17 -10.55 -12.98
N GLY A 251 0.80 -11.28 -13.52
CA GLY A 251 2.12 -10.74 -13.85
C GLY A 251 2.07 -9.62 -14.90
N ALA A 252 1.05 -9.60 -15.76
CA ALA A 252 0.83 -8.50 -16.70
C ALA A 252 0.42 -7.22 -15.97
N ASP A 253 -0.40 -7.30 -14.93
CA ASP A 253 -0.77 -6.13 -14.13
C ASP A 253 0.44 -5.56 -13.39
N VAL A 254 1.32 -6.43 -12.86
CA VAL A 254 2.60 -6.00 -12.28
C VAL A 254 3.41 -5.23 -13.31
N PHE A 255 3.57 -5.79 -14.51
CA PHE A 255 4.32 -5.16 -15.61
C PHE A 255 3.74 -3.80 -16.00
N GLU A 256 2.42 -3.66 -16.08
CA GLU A 256 1.74 -2.38 -16.35
C GLU A 256 2.08 -1.32 -15.29
N HIS A 257 2.09 -1.68 -14.01
CA HIS A 257 2.54 -0.77 -12.95
C HIS A 257 4.00 -0.34 -13.11
N ILE A 258 4.89 -1.27 -13.46
CA ILE A 258 6.31 -0.96 -13.71
C ILE A 258 6.46 -0.05 -14.94
N LEU A 259 5.74 -0.31 -16.02
CA LEU A 259 5.72 0.57 -17.21
C LEU A 259 5.24 2.00 -16.85
N CYS A 260 4.26 2.13 -15.96
CA CYS A 260 3.80 3.43 -15.48
C CYS A 260 4.81 4.15 -14.58
N GLY A 261 5.85 3.46 -14.10
CA GLY A 261 6.94 4.03 -13.31
C GLY A 261 7.09 3.49 -11.89
N ALA A 262 6.27 2.50 -11.48
CA ALA A 262 6.44 1.86 -10.18
C ALA A 262 7.80 1.16 -10.06
N SER A 263 8.41 1.23 -8.88
CA SER A 263 9.64 0.52 -8.53
C SER A 263 9.35 -0.87 -7.97
N ALA A 264 8.19 -1.02 -7.34
CA ALA A 264 7.68 -2.25 -6.74
C ALA A 264 6.15 -2.20 -6.71
N VAL A 265 5.51 -3.29 -6.29
CA VAL A 265 4.05 -3.36 -6.18
C VAL A 265 3.60 -4.01 -4.88
N GLN A 266 2.48 -3.53 -4.34
CA GLN A 266 1.79 -4.12 -3.20
C GLN A 266 0.54 -4.88 -3.66
N ILE A 267 0.40 -6.13 -3.20
CA ILE A 267 -0.71 -7.03 -3.53
C ILE A 267 -1.73 -7.01 -2.38
N GLY A 268 -2.98 -6.67 -2.69
CA GLY A 268 -4.08 -6.62 -1.73
C GLY A 268 -5.09 -7.75 -1.93
N THR A 269 -6.15 -7.50 -2.72
CA THR A 269 -7.29 -8.42 -2.92
C THR A 269 -6.83 -9.81 -3.37
N ALA A 270 -5.95 -9.92 -4.37
CA ALA A 270 -5.44 -11.21 -4.83
C ALA A 270 -4.71 -12.01 -3.73
N LEU A 271 -4.00 -11.33 -2.82
CA LEU A 271 -3.39 -11.98 -1.67
C LEU A 271 -4.43 -12.52 -0.68
N VAL A 272 -5.54 -11.80 -0.49
CA VAL A 272 -6.64 -12.28 0.38
C VAL A 272 -7.32 -13.50 -0.23
N ASP A 273 -7.52 -13.49 -1.56
CA ASP A 273 -8.24 -14.55 -2.27
C ASP A 273 -7.38 -15.83 -2.43
N GLU A 274 -6.07 -15.71 -2.68
CA GLU A 274 -5.17 -16.83 -3.02
C GLU A 274 -4.19 -17.22 -1.89
N GLY A 275 -4.06 -16.37 -0.87
CA GLY A 275 -3.02 -16.55 0.14
C GLY A 275 -1.61 -16.23 -0.39
N VAL A 276 -0.58 -16.56 0.40
CA VAL A 276 0.82 -16.19 0.11
C VAL A 276 1.42 -16.85 -1.14
N GLY A 277 0.76 -17.87 -1.69
CA GLY A 277 1.15 -18.51 -2.96
C GLY A 277 1.06 -17.57 -4.17
N VAL A 278 0.26 -16.51 -4.07
CA VAL A 278 0.12 -15.49 -5.11
C VAL A 278 1.48 -14.89 -5.54
N PHE A 279 2.42 -14.73 -4.62
CA PHE A 279 3.73 -14.15 -4.93
C PHE A 279 4.54 -15.04 -5.89
N GLU A 280 4.56 -16.35 -5.70
CA GLU A 280 5.25 -17.29 -6.57
C GLU A 280 4.64 -17.29 -7.98
N ARG A 281 3.31 -17.28 -8.07
CA ARG A 281 2.59 -17.23 -9.34
C ARG A 281 2.89 -15.93 -10.10
N LEU A 282 2.75 -14.78 -9.44
CA LEU A 282 3.01 -13.47 -10.05
C LEU A 282 4.48 -13.31 -10.47
N GLU A 283 5.42 -13.80 -9.66
CA GLU A 283 6.85 -13.79 -9.95
C GLU A 283 7.13 -14.56 -11.24
N LYS A 284 6.55 -15.75 -11.39
CA LYS A 284 6.67 -16.59 -12.59
C LYS A 284 6.08 -15.90 -13.82
N GLU A 285 4.82 -15.45 -13.74
CA GLU A 285 4.12 -14.79 -14.83
C GLU A 285 4.84 -13.52 -15.32
N LEU A 286 5.31 -12.69 -14.39
CA LEU A 286 6.09 -11.49 -14.70
C LEU A 286 7.42 -11.85 -15.37
N GLY A 287 8.15 -12.84 -14.83
CA GLY A 287 9.43 -13.31 -15.39
C GLY A 287 9.27 -13.81 -16.82
N GLU A 288 8.24 -14.61 -17.09
CA GLU A 288 7.92 -15.10 -18.45
C GLU A 288 7.57 -13.95 -19.41
N LEU A 289 6.82 -12.94 -18.93
CA LEU A 289 6.46 -11.77 -19.73
C LEU A 289 7.69 -10.94 -20.10
N LEU A 290 8.55 -10.62 -19.12
CA LEU A 290 9.78 -9.87 -19.36
C LEU A 290 10.71 -10.61 -20.34
N GLN A 291 10.85 -11.94 -20.20
CA GLN A 291 11.64 -12.75 -21.13
C GLN A 291 11.10 -12.68 -22.55
N ARG A 292 9.77 -12.83 -22.74
CA ARG A 292 9.15 -12.72 -24.08
C ARG A 292 9.36 -11.34 -24.72
N LYS A 293 9.44 -10.28 -23.89
CA LYS A 293 9.65 -8.90 -24.35
C LYS A 293 11.13 -8.51 -24.51
N GLY A 294 12.07 -9.39 -24.12
CA GLY A 294 13.50 -9.17 -24.24
C GLY A 294 14.10 -8.24 -23.17
N TYR A 295 13.42 -8.01 -22.06
CA TYR A 295 13.96 -7.25 -20.92
C TYR A 295 14.83 -8.16 -20.04
N ALA A 296 15.97 -7.65 -19.60
CA ALA A 296 16.86 -8.37 -18.68
C ALA A 296 16.49 -8.12 -17.22
N SER A 297 15.96 -6.94 -16.91
CA SER A 297 15.58 -6.51 -15.55
C SER A 297 14.33 -5.63 -15.55
N LEU A 298 13.79 -5.37 -14.35
CA LEU A 298 12.67 -4.41 -14.17
C LEU A 298 13.08 -2.97 -14.54
N MET A 299 14.34 -2.62 -14.32
CA MET A 299 14.83 -1.26 -14.59
C MET A 299 14.82 -0.94 -16.08
N ASP A 300 14.92 -1.96 -16.96
CA ASP A 300 14.89 -1.78 -18.41
C ASP A 300 13.51 -1.31 -18.92
N CYS A 301 12.45 -1.62 -18.18
CA CYS A 301 11.07 -1.28 -18.58
C CYS A 301 10.38 -0.28 -17.64
N ARG A 302 10.99 0.10 -16.50
CA ARG A 302 10.40 1.03 -15.57
C ARG A 302 10.19 2.41 -16.19
N GLY A 303 8.93 2.87 -16.21
CA GLY A 303 8.56 4.17 -16.77
C GLY A 303 8.55 4.23 -18.29
N ALA A 304 8.80 3.11 -18.99
CA ALA A 304 8.90 3.02 -20.45
C ALA A 304 7.55 2.98 -21.16
N LEU A 305 6.45 3.35 -20.47
CA LEU A 305 5.13 3.45 -21.10
C LEU A 305 5.16 4.46 -22.26
N GLN A 306 4.82 3.97 -23.45
CA GLN A 306 4.75 4.80 -24.66
C GLN A 306 3.42 5.53 -24.75
N GLU A 307 3.46 6.76 -25.24
CA GLU A 307 2.29 7.56 -25.59
C GLU A 307 2.03 7.41 -27.09
N LEU A 308 0.74 7.41 -27.51
CA LEU A 308 0.31 7.29 -28.91
C LEU A 308 0.45 8.62 -29.65
#